data_523ae09b9660086ffcc4b4c76c81fdc5
#
_entry.id   523ae09b9660086ffcc4b4c76c81fdc5
#
_cell.length_a   1.000
_cell.length_b   1.000
_cell.length_c   1.000
_cell.angle_alpha   90.00
_cell.angle_beta   90.00
_cell.angle_gamma   90.00
#
_symmetry.space_group_name_H-M   'P 1'
#
loop_
_entity.id
_entity.type
_entity.pdbx_description
1 polymer ?
#
loop_
_entity_poly.entity_id
_entity_poly.type
_entity_poly.pdbx_seq_one_letter_code
_entity_poly.pdbx_strand_id
1 'polypeptide(L)'
;MPVTRSARKVASRDADAVNPKKAAGSWLREQRQKAGLSQMDLANKLDFKYYTFISQIENGYGRVPSQSMADWARALGVQPQRFARTLLGYYDPALYRVLFKDGLP
;
A
#
# COMPACT_ATOMS: atom_id res chain seq x y z
N MET A 1 -24.62 -2.97 26.57
CA MET A 1 -23.81 -4.06 26.02
C MET A 1 -23.86 -4.10 24.51
N PRO A 2 -25.05 -4.10 23.88
CA PRO A 2 -25.08 -4.05 22.41
C PRO A 2 -24.36 -2.84 21.84
N VAL A 3 -24.45 -1.72 22.53
CA VAL A 3 -23.79 -0.49 22.11
C VAL A 3 -22.29 -0.67 22.08
N THR A 4 -21.76 -1.34 23.11
CA THR A 4 -20.33 -1.58 23.18
C THR A 4 -19.86 -2.43 22.02
N ARG A 5 -20.64 -3.44 21.69
CA ARG A 5 -20.29 -4.33 20.59
C ARG A 5 -20.30 -3.59 19.26
N SER A 6 -21.31 -2.76 19.06
CA SER A 6 -21.40 -1.95 17.86
C SER A 6 -20.20 -1.01 17.76
N ALA A 7 -19.84 -0.42 18.87
CA ALA A 7 -18.69 0.48 18.91
C ALA A 7 -17.42 -0.25 18.51
N ARG A 8 -17.26 -1.49 18.96
CA ARG A 8 -16.07 -2.25 18.60
C ARG A 8 -16.01 -2.53 17.11
N LYS A 9 -17.15 -2.85 16.50
CA LYS A 9 -17.18 -3.09 15.07
C LYS A 9 -16.81 -1.83 14.30
N VAL A 10 -17.36 -0.71 14.71
CA VAL A 10 -17.05 0.55 14.08
C VAL A 10 -15.58 0.87 14.27
N ALA A 11 -15.07 0.66 15.46
CA ALA A 11 -13.66 0.93 15.74
C ALA A 11 -12.74 0.05 14.88
N SER A 12 -13.16 -1.18 14.63
CA SER A 12 -12.37 -2.08 13.79
C SER A 12 -12.27 -1.55 12.36
N ARG A 13 -13.38 -1.09 11.82
CA ARG A 13 -13.37 -0.50 10.48
C ARG A 13 -12.61 0.80 10.47
N ASP A 14 -12.74 1.58 11.53
CA ASP A 14 -12.00 2.82 11.64
C ASP A 14 -10.51 2.55 11.72
N ALA A 15 -10.13 1.49 12.41
CA ALA A 15 -8.73 1.11 12.51
C ALA A 15 -8.15 0.77 11.13
N ASP A 16 -8.92 0.06 10.30
CA ASP A 16 -8.48 -0.23 8.95
C ASP A 16 -8.36 1.05 8.13
N ALA A 17 -9.33 1.95 8.30
CA ALA A 17 -9.33 3.21 7.57
C ALA A 17 -8.17 4.10 7.99
N VAL A 18 -7.80 4.07 9.28
CA VAL A 18 -6.71 4.91 9.77
C VAL A 18 -5.37 4.22 9.74
N ASN A 19 -5.32 2.96 9.30
CA ASN A 19 -4.06 2.25 9.15
C ASN A 19 -3.61 2.37 7.69
N PRO A 20 -2.85 3.41 7.38
CA PRO A 20 -2.48 3.64 5.98
C PRO A 20 -1.60 2.54 5.40
N LYS A 21 -0.79 1.90 6.24
CA LYS A 21 0.06 0.82 5.75
C LYS A 21 -0.76 -0.38 5.32
N LYS A 22 -1.84 -0.66 6.05
CA LYS A 22 -2.69 -1.78 5.70
C LYS A 22 -3.47 -1.51 4.42
N ALA A 23 -3.99 -0.30 4.28
CA ALA A 23 -4.70 0.08 3.07
C ALA A 23 -3.76 0.07 1.87
N ALA A 24 -2.56 0.60 2.04
CA ALA A 24 -1.56 0.57 0.98
C ALA A 24 -1.20 -0.86 0.61
N GLY A 25 -1.07 -1.73 1.61
CA GLY A 25 -0.75 -3.14 1.39
C GLY A 25 -1.81 -3.84 0.56
N SER A 26 -3.08 -3.56 0.84
CA SER A 26 -4.18 -4.13 0.06
C SER A 26 -4.12 -3.66 -1.39
N TRP A 27 -3.83 -2.39 -1.60
CA TRP A 27 -3.70 -1.85 -2.94
C TRP A 27 -2.52 -2.50 -3.68
N LEU A 28 -1.40 -2.68 -2.99
CA LEU A 28 -0.23 -3.33 -3.60
C LEU A 28 -0.54 -4.77 -4.00
N ARG A 29 -1.24 -5.50 -3.13
CA ARG A 29 -1.66 -6.86 -3.46
C ARG A 29 -2.53 -6.88 -4.71
N GLU A 30 -3.46 -5.94 -4.81
CA GLU A 30 -4.33 -5.85 -5.97
C GLU A 30 -3.52 -5.60 -7.23
N GLN A 31 -2.54 -4.70 -7.18
CA GLN A 31 -1.70 -4.43 -8.34
C GLN A 31 -0.89 -5.68 -8.72
N ARG A 32 -0.38 -6.39 -7.73
CA ARG A 32 0.37 -7.62 -7.99
C ARG A 32 -0.51 -8.66 -8.67
N GLN A 33 -1.72 -8.84 -8.17
CA GLN A 33 -2.65 -9.80 -8.75
C GLN A 33 -3.05 -9.42 -10.16
N LYS A 34 -3.28 -8.14 -10.41
CA LYS A 34 -3.57 -7.67 -11.76
C LYS A 34 -2.42 -7.92 -12.72
N ALA A 35 -1.20 -7.88 -12.21
CA ALA A 35 -0.02 -8.17 -13.02
C ALA A 35 0.20 -9.66 -13.23
N GLY A 36 -0.61 -10.50 -12.59
CA GLY A 36 -0.49 -11.94 -12.72
C GLY A 36 0.69 -12.53 -11.96
N LEU A 37 1.15 -11.84 -10.92
CA LEU A 37 2.35 -12.25 -10.20
C LEU A 37 1.98 -12.84 -8.84
N SER A 38 2.68 -13.92 -8.46
CA SER A 38 2.65 -14.39 -7.08
C SER A 38 3.57 -13.50 -6.24
N GLN A 39 3.50 -13.67 -4.91
CA GLN A 39 4.42 -12.96 -4.04
C GLN A 39 5.87 -13.34 -4.35
N MET A 40 6.12 -14.60 -4.64
CA MET A 40 7.46 -15.04 -4.98
C MET A 40 7.91 -14.47 -6.32
N ASP A 41 7.01 -14.39 -7.30
CA ASP A 41 7.34 -13.79 -8.59
C ASP A 41 7.78 -12.34 -8.40
N LEU A 42 7.04 -11.59 -7.58
CA LEU A 42 7.39 -10.20 -7.33
C LEU A 42 8.71 -10.09 -6.58
N ALA A 43 8.92 -10.96 -5.60
CA ALA A 43 10.18 -10.98 -4.86
C ALA A 43 11.34 -11.22 -5.80
N ASN A 44 11.19 -12.15 -6.74
CA ASN A 44 12.24 -12.44 -7.72
C ASN A 44 12.53 -11.23 -8.60
N LYS A 45 11.49 -10.52 -9.04
CA LYS A 45 11.68 -9.34 -9.87
C LYS A 45 12.40 -8.22 -9.13
N LEU A 46 12.26 -8.20 -7.81
CA LEU A 46 12.87 -7.17 -6.96
C LEU A 46 14.18 -7.63 -6.33
N ASP A 47 14.66 -8.81 -6.71
CA ASP A 47 15.89 -9.40 -6.17
C ASP A 47 15.84 -9.65 -4.68
N PHE A 48 14.65 -9.92 -4.16
CA PHE A 48 14.50 -10.35 -2.77
C PHE A 48 14.67 -11.86 -2.70
N LYS A 49 15.44 -12.29 -1.73
CA LYS A 49 15.70 -13.72 -1.55
C LYS A 49 14.44 -14.47 -1.15
N TYR A 50 13.58 -13.83 -0.36
CA TYR A 50 12.38 -14.46 0.17
C TYR A 50 11.15 -13.59 -0.11
N TYR A 51 10.01 -14.24 -0.26
CA TYR A 51 8.76 -13.50 -0.49
C TYR A 51 8.21 -12.87 0.79
N THR A 52 8.78 -13.18 1.95
CA THR A 52 8.27 -12.74 3.24
C THR A 52 8.15 -11.23 3.32
N PHE A 53 9.10 -10.51 2.74
CA PHE A 53 9.07 -9.05 2.77
C PHE A 53 7.87 -8.50 2.01
N ILE A 54 7.56 -9.13 0.87
CA ILE A 54 6.36 -8.75 0.11
C ILE A 54 5.12 -8.98 0.96
N SER A 55 5.03 -10.16 1.59
CA SER A 55 3.89 -10.51 2.42
C SER A 55 3.70 -9.53 3.56
N GLN A 56 4.79 -9.14 4.21
CA GLN A 56 4.71 -8.18 5.32
C GLN A 56 4.18 -6.83 4.87
N ILE A 57 4.67 -6.34 3.73
CA ILE A 57 4.22 -5.05 3.22
C ILE A 57 2.76 -5.12 2.83
N GLU A 58 2.34 -6.20 2.17
CA GLU A 58 0.95 -6.35 1.77
C GLU A 58 0.00 -6.46 2.96
N ASN A 59 0.49 -6.96 4.08
CA ASN A 59 -0.32 -7.09 5.29
C ASN A 59 -0.22 -5.88 6.22
N GLY A 60 0.49 -4.85 5.81
CA GLY A 60 0.54 -3.60 6.56
C GLY A 60 1.59 -3.54 7.63
N TYR A 61 2.55 -4.44 7.62
CA TYR A 61 3.62 -4.46 8.62
C TYR A 61 4.86 -3.69 8.20
N GLY A 62 4.81 -3.07 7.03
CA GLY A 62 5.90 -2.27 6.54
C GLY A 62 5.44 -1.40 5.40
N ARG A 63 6.35 -0.71 4.78
CA ARG A 63 6.02 0.17 3.66
C ARG A 63 7.10 0.05 2.60
N VAL A 64 6.73 0.37 1.37
CA VAL A 64 7.70 0.42 0.28
C VAL A 64 8.56 1.66 0.51
N PRO A 65 9.87 1.51 0.66
CA PRO A 65 10.74 2.68 0.81
C PRO A 65 10.71 3.55 -0.44
N SER A 66 10.86 4.85 -0.25
CA SER A 66 10.79 5.79 -1.36
C SER A 66 11.79 5.44 -2.46
N GLN A 67 12.99 5.08 -2.07
CA GLN A 67 14.04 4.76 -3.06
C GLN A 67 13.76 3.50 -3.84
N SER A 68 12.84 2.66 -3.38
CA SER A 68 12.48 1.42 -4.06
C SER A 68 11.22 1.53 -4.90
N MET A 69 10.53 2.66 -4.82
CA MET A 69 9.22 2.78 -5.47
C MET A 69 9.29 2.62 -6.99
N ALA A 70 10.32 3.14 -7.61
CA ALA A 70 10.45 3.01 -9.06
C ALA A 70 10.63 1.54 -9.47
N ASP A 71 11.41 0.80 -8.72
CA ASP A 71 11.62 -0.63 -9.02
C ASP A 71 10.34 -1.43 -8.84
N TRP A 72 9.61 -1.15 -7.76
CA TRP A 72 8.34 -1.82 -7.53
C TRP A 72 7.34 -1.51 -8.63
N ALA A 73 7.27 -0.24 -9.03
CA ALA A 73 6.35 0.16 -10.08
C ALA A 73 6.64 -0.58 -11.39
N ARG A 74 7.91 -0.66 -11.74
CA ARG A 74 8.30 -1.37 -12.96
C ARG A 74 7.96 -2.84 -12.87
N ALA A 75 8.22 -3.45 -11.72
CA ALA A 75 7.93 -4.88 -11.54
C ALA A 75 6.44 -5.16 -11.67
N LEU A 76 5.60 -4.22 -11.23
CA LEU A 76 4.15 -4.36 -11.25
C LEU A 76 3.52 -3.85 -12.53
N GLY A 77 4.29 -3.22 -13.41
CA GLY A 77 3.76 -2.64 -14.63
C GLY A 77 2.93 -1.40 -14.41
N VAL A 78 3.21 -0.68 -13.33
CA VAL A 78 2.51 0.58 -13.02
C VAL A 78 3.46 1.73 -13.32
N GLN A 79 2.91 2.81 -13.85
CA GLN A 79 3.69 4.00 -14.15
C GLN A 79 4.27 4.54 -12.83
N PRO A 80 5.61 4.78 -12.76
CA PRO A 80 6.25 5.09 -11.48
C PRO A 80 5.70 6.31 -10.76
N GLN A 81 5.39 7.38 -11.48
CA GLN A 81 4.84 8.58 -10.86
C GLN A 81 3.48 8.31 -10.23
N ARG A 82 2.65 7.56 -10.95
CA ARG A 82 1.34 7.19 -10.43
C ARG A 82 1.47 6.29 -9.22
N PHE A 83 2.40 5.35 -9.27
CA PHE A 83 2.65 4.42 -8.17
C PHE A 83 3.06 5.19 -6.92
N ALA A 84 4.05 6.07 -7.06
CA ALA A 84 4.55 6.84 -5.93
C ALA A 84 3.48 7.78 -5.37
N ARG A 85 2.72 8.43 -6.26
CA ARG A 85 1.65 9.32 -5.81
C ARG A 85 0.60 8.56 -5.00
N THR A 86 0.20 7.39 -5.48
CA THR A 86 -0.79 6.59 -4.79
C THR A 86 -0.30 6.19 -3.41
N LEU A 87 0.93 5.69 -3.32
CA LEU A 87 1.49 5.31 -2.03
C LEU A 87 1.66 6.50 -1.10
N LEU A 88 2.05 7.65 -1.64
CA LEU A 88 2.15 8.85 -0.83
C LEU A 88 0.82 9.20 -0.20
N GLY A 89 -0.25 9.07 -0.96
CA GLY A 89 -1.58 9.34 -0.44
C GLY A 89 -1.96 8.43 0.72
N TYR A 90 -1.52 7.18 0.68
CA TYR A 90 -1.76 6.26 1.78
C TYR A 90 -0.83 6.54 2.96
N TYR A 91 0.47 6.68 2.69
CA TYR A 91 1.47 6.74 3.76
C TYR A 91 1.53 8.11 4.43
N ASP A 92 1.28 9.17 3.66
CA ASP A 92 1.42 10.54 4.18
C ASP A 92 0.34 11.42 3.55
N PRO A 93 -0.91 11.26 4.00
CA PRO A 93 -2.00 12.03 3.41
C PRO A 93 -1.84 13.54 3.61
N ALA A 94 -1.17 13.96 4.66
CA ALA A 94 -0.95 15.40 4.88
C ALA A 94 -0.07 15.98 3.78
N LEU A 95 1.05 15.32 3.49
CA LEU A 95 1.93 15.77 2.43
C LEU A 95 1.26 15.64 1.06
N TYR A 96 0.51 14.56 0.86
CA TYR A 96 -0.22 14.40 -0.39
C TYR A 96 -1.15 15.58 -0.65
N ARG A 97 -1.86 16.01 0.38
CA ARG A 97 -2.79 17.15 0.22
C ARG A 97 -2.05 18.45 -0.09
N VAL A 98 -0.88 18.63 0.49
CA VAL A 98 -0.08 19.82 0.18
C VAL A 98 0.35 19.82 -1.28
N LEU A 99 0.75 18.67 -1.80
CA LEU A 99 1.27 18.57 -3.16
C LEU A 99 0.16 18.54 -4.21
N PHE A 100 -0.99 17.92 -3.92
CA PHE A 100 -1.98 17.63 -4.94
C PHE A 100 -3.38 18.12 -4.59
N LYS A 101 -3.51 18.83 -3.52
CA LYS A 101 -4.80 19.28 -3.03
C LYS A 101 -5.46 20.25 -4.00
N ASP A 102 -6.79 20.12 -4.09
CA ASP A 102 -7.62 21.09 -4.85
C ASP A 102 -7.21 21.21 -6.29
N GLY A 103 -6.92 20.09 -6.89
CA GLY A 103 -6.61 20.09 -8.29
C GLY A 103 -5.28 20.72 -8.62
N LEU A 104 -4.38 20.76 -7.67
CA LEU A 104 -3.03 21.18 -7.98
C LEU A 104 -2.51 20.35 -9.12
N PRO A 105 -1.84 20.97 -10.04
CA PRO A 105 -1.29 20.27 -11.19
C PRO A 105 -0.31 19.22 -10.79
#